data_cbec683eba635266d064ffd3da322933
#
_entry.id   cbec683eba635266d064ffd3da322933
#
_cell.length_a   1.000
_cell.length_b   1.000
_cell.length_c   1.000
_cell.angle_alpha   90.00
_cell.angle_beta   90.00
_cell.angle_gamma   90.00
#
_symmetry.space_group_name_H-M   'P 1'
#
loop_
_entity.id
_entity.type
_entity.pdbx_description
1 polymer ?
#
loop_
_entity_poly.entity_id
_entity_poly.type
_entity_poly.pdbx_seq_one_letter_code
_entity_poly.pdbx_strand_id
1 'polypeptide(L)'
;MLFRSYLSILPTNHAIDFMVGFIGPFVCGACVVHLRTLRPEYVRDAFVRYRITHMSLVPMVLKNLERGLRAKFDELPNRRRWMLDRLIDLNKLLTKRRANPGLSRMLLGQVHKAFGGHLNTLIVGGAFSDPKTLQFFYDLGFPVANGYGLTEACTAITVNNLRPFRADTVGKPLPGVEVRVLNPNDEGVGEIAVHGKNVMSHYLDDPELTAETIVDGWLLTGDLGHFDTDGHLQLSGRKKNMIVTEGGKNIYPEDIEMVFDGLPVKEFCVFAANYVWPDKRIGNETLFIALRLDPGQRFDDVLMNDLNARNRRLADYKRVGGYLIWEKDFPRTASLKIKRTELAQDIGLNADRAAIASL
;
A
#
# COMPACT_ATOMS: atom_id res chain seq x y z
N MET A 1 22.19 6.96 -12.35
CA MET A 1 22.29 5.98 -11.26
C MET A 1 22.31 4.61 -11.94
N LEU A 2 23.37 3.83 -11.79
CA LEU A 2 23.46 2.55 -12.50
C LEU A 2 22.59 1.51 -11.79
N PHE A 3 21.62 0.99 -12.50
CA PHE A 3 20.83 -0.19 -12.12
C PHE A 3 21.72 -1.42 -12.29
N ARG A 4 22.40 -1.85 -11.21
CA ARG A 4 23.44 -2.90 -11.31
C ARG A 4 22.96 -4.27 -10.88
N SER A 5 22.15 -4.32 -9.82
CA SER A 5 21.66 -5.56 -9.24
C SER A 5 20.26 -5.34 -8.66
N TYR A 6 19.43 -6.34 -8.83
CA TYR A 6 18.04 -6.31 -8.41
C TYR A 6 17.73 -7.56 -7.57
N LEU A 7 17.05 -7.36 -6.44
CA LEU A 7 16.55 -8.45 -5.63
C LEU A 7 15.07 -8.68 -5.92
N SER A 8 14.76 -9.80 -6.53
CA SER A 8 13.40 -10.28 -6.79
C SER A 8 12.96 -11.22 -5.67
N ILE A 9 11.91 -10.83 -4.96
CA ILE A 9 11.29 -11.59 -3.88
C ILE A 9 9.80 -11.80 -4.10
N LEU A 10 9.24 -11.15 -5.10
CA LEU A 10 7.86 -11.30 -5.50
C LEU A 10 7.73 -12.45 -6.51
N PRO A 11 6.53 -13.06 -6.62
CA PRO A 11 6.30 -14.07 -7.65
C PRO A 11 6.44 -13.45 -9.06
N THR A 12 7.28 -14.03 -9.91
CA THR A 12 7.59 -13.51 -11.26
C THR A 12 6.38 -13.57 -12.21
N ASN A 13 5.37 -14.38 -11.90
CA ASN A 13 4.08 -14.36 -12.61
C ASN A 13 3.18 -13.18 -12.24
N HIS A 14 3.58 -12.37 -11.26
CA HIS A 14 2.88 -11.13 -10.95
C HIS A 14 3.44 -10.00 -11.83
N ALA A 15 2.57 -9.21 -12.45
CA ALA A 15 2.93 -8.18 -13.43
C ALA A 15 4.05 -7.23 -12.94
N ILE A 16 4.06 -6.83 -11.66
CA ILE A 16 5.10 -5.98 -11.09
C ILE A 16 6.47 -6.65 -11.19
N ASP A 17 6.62 -7.89 -10.70
CA ASP A 17 7.94 -8.53 -10.71
C ASP A 17 8.36 -8.93 -12.14
N PHE A 18 7.40 -9.30 -12.98
CA PHE A 18 7.69 -9.57 -14.39
C PHE A 18 8.27 -8.34 -15.10
N MET A 19 7.66 -7.17 -14.94
CA MET A 19 8.13 -5.95 -15.60
C MET A 19 9.33 -5.32 -14.91
N VAL A 20 9.25 -5.10 -13.59
CA VAL A 20 10.27 -4.36 -12.83
C VAL A 20 11.39 -5.26 -12.34
N GLY A 21 11.11 -6.55 -12.10
CA GLY A 21 12.06 -7.52 -11.58
C GLY A 21 12.71 -8.41 -12.62
N PHE A 22 12.15 -8.52 -13.81
CA PHE A 22 12.71 -9.34 -14.90
C PHE A 22 13.00 -8.51 -16.15
N ILE A 23 11.99 -7.94 -16.82
CA ILE A 23 12.20 -7.22 -18.10
C ILE A 23 13.08 -5.98 -17.89
N GLY A 24 12.78 -5.13 -16.91
CA GLY A 24 13.53 -3.90 -16.65
C GLY A 24 15.01 -4.15 -16.36
N PRO A 25 15.36 -5.02 -15.40
CA PRO A 25 16.76 -5.41 -15.16
C PRO A 25 17.46 -6.01 -16.39
N PHE A 26 16.76 -6.87 -17.13
CA PHE A 26 17.30 -7.48 -18.34
C PHE A 26 17.67 -6.43 -19.38
N VAL A 27 16.78 -5.50 -19.69
CA VAL A 27 17.03 -4.40 -20.63
C VAL A 27 18.17 -3.49 -20.17
N CYS A 28 18.30 -3.29 -18.84
CA CYS A 28 19.36 -2.48 -18.26
C CYS A 28 20.70 -3.22 -18.09
N GLY A 29 20.78 -4.51 -18.42
CA GLY A 29 21.96 -5.34 -18.22
C GLY A 29 22.30 -5.55 -16.74
N ALA A 30 21.30 -5.58 -15.87
CA ALA A 30 21.48 -5.75 -14.43
C ALA A 30 21.45 -7.23 -14.03
N CYS A 31 22.17 -7.57 -12.97
CA CYS A 31 22.08 -8.89 -12.35
C CYS A 31 20.80 -9.02 -11.53
N VAL A 32 19.99 -10.03 -11.79
CA VAL A 32 18.78 -10.37 -11.02
C VAL A 32 19.08 -11.51 -10.05
N VAL A 33 18.78 -11.29 -8.79
CA VAL A 33 18.89 -12.30 -7.73
C VAL A 33 17.50 -12.69 -7.29
N HIS A 34 17.07 -13.92 -7.60
CA HIS A 34 15.77 -14.44 -7.19
C HIS A 34 15.88 -15.16 -5.85
N LEU A 35 15.08 -14.73 -4.88
CA LEU A 35 14.91 -15.43 -3.62
C LEU A 35 13.54 -16.10 -3.55
N ARG A 36 13.53 -17.39 -3.19
CA ARG A 36 12.29 -18.18 -2.98
C ARG A 36 11.75 -18.07 -1.55
N THR A 37 12.38 -17.26 -0.72
CA THR A 37 12.02 -17.13 0.70
C THR A 37 12.18 -15.71 1.18
N LEU A 38 11.29 -15.28 2.07
CA LEU A 38 11.36 -13.97 2.75
C LEU A 38 12.04 -14.07 4.12
N ARG A 39 12.69 -15.20 4.45
CA ARG A 39 13.39 -15.32 5.72
C ARG A 39 14.49 -14.27 5.82
N PRO A 40 14.53 -13.49 6.92
CA PRO A 40 15.40 -12.31 7.04
C PRO A 40 16.90 -12.62 6.84
N GLU A 41 17.35 -13.80 7.24
CA GLU A 41 18.75 -14.23 7.10
C GLU A 41 19.17 -14.35 5.62
N TYR A 42 18.33 -14.95 4.76
CA TYR A 42 18.62 -15.09 3.33
C TYR A 42 18.53 -13.76 2.59
N VAL A 43 17.55 -12.94 2.95
CA VAL A 43 17.41 -11.59 2.38
C VAL A 43 18.63 -10.75 2.72
N ARG A 44 19.10 -10.79 3.98
CA ARG A 44 20.28 -10.06 4.43
C ARG A 44 21.56 -10.56 3.72
N ASP A 45 21.73 -11.88 3.60
CA ASP A 45 22.88 -12.47 2.90
C ASP A 45 22.91 -12.02 1.42
N ALA A 46 21.75 -12.05 0.75
CA ALA A 46 21.63 -11.58 -0.62
C ALA A 46 22.02 -10.11 -0.77
N PHE A 47 21.58 -9.22 0.12
CA PHE A 47 21.96 -7.81 0.11
C PHE A 47 23.48 -7.62 0.17
N VAL A 48 24.15 -8.35 1.04
CA VAL A 48 25.61 -8.24 1.24
C VAL A 48 26.37 -8.91 0.09
N ARG A 49 26.04 -10.17 -0.23
CA ARG A 49 26.76 -10.98 -1.20
C ARG A 49 26.69 -10.43 -2.62
N TYR A 50 25.49 -10.00 -3.04
CA TYR A 50 25.23 -9.54 -4.40
C TYR A 50 25.22 -8.01 -4.56
N ARG A 51 25.50 -7.27 -3.48
CA ARG A 51 25.55 -5.80 -3.48
C ARG A 51 24.29 -5.20 -4.10
N ILE A 52 23.12 -5.63 -3.62
CA ILE A 52 21.81 -5.27 -4.18
C ILE A 52 21.65 -3.76 -4.19
N THR A 53 21.25 -3.23 -5.36
CA THR A 53 21.04 -1.79 -5.57
C THR A 53 19.57 -1.41 -5.68
N HIS A 54 18.72 -2.33 -6.12
CA HIS A 54 17.28 -2.10 -6.31
C HIS A 54 16.49 -3.33 -5.85
N MET A 55 15.29 -3.07 -5.37
CA MET A 55 14.37 -4.12 -4.92
C MET A 55 12.93 -3.63 -5.07
N SER A 56 12.01 -4.48 -5.56
CA SER A 56 10.58 -4.21 -5.49
C SER A 56 9.93 -4.91 -4.30
N LEU A 57 8.93 -4.25 -3.75
CA LEU A 57 8.22 -4.67 -2.55
C LEU A 57 6.73 -4.39 -2.71
N VAL A 58 5.91 -5.20 -2.07
CA VAL A 58 4.53 -4.80 -1.78
C VAL A 58 4.49 -3.97 -0.50
N PRO A 59 3.52 -3.06 -0.33
CA PRO A 59 3.45 -2.15 0.82
C PRO A 59 3.51 -2.85 2.17
N MET A 60 2.88 -4.03 2.31
CA MET A 60 2.93 -4.82 3.54
C MET A 60 4.36 -5.24 3.93
N VAL A 61 5.17 -5.66 2.96
CA VAL A 61 6.57 -6.05 3.23
C VAL A 61 7.38 -4.82 3.62
N LEU A 62 7.19 -3.68 2.95
CA LEU A 62 7.83 -2.42 3.32
C LEU A 62 7.49 -2.02 4.76
N LYS A 63 6.23 -2.13 5.15
CA LYS A 63 5.77 -1.83 6.50
C LYS A 63 6.35 -2.76 7.56
N ASN A 64 6.46 -4.05 7.26
CA ASN A 64 7.12 -5.00 8.15
C ASN A 64 8.62 -4.67 8.34
N LEU A 65 9.29 -4.21 7.29
CA LEU A 65 10.66 -3.71 7.38
C LEU A 65 10.75 -2.45 8.25
N GLU A 66 9.81 -1.51 8.13
CA GLU A 66 9.72 -0.34 9.00
C GLU A 66 9.56 -0.75 10.47
N ARG A 67 8.59 -1.64 10.78
CA ARG A 67 8.38 -2.14 12.15
C ARG A 67 9.64 -2.77 12.73
N GLY A 68 10.32 -3.61 11.94
CA GLY A 68 11.57 -4.24 12.36
C GLY A 68 12.71 -3.25 12.59
N LEU A 69 12.79 -2.18 11.81
CA LEU A 69 13.78 -1.10 12.01
C LEU A 69 13.47 -0.28 13.26
N ARG A 70 12.20 0.12 13.46
CA ARG A 70 11.76 0.86 14.64
C ARG A 70 12.04 0.09 15.92
N ALA A 71 11.68 -1.19 15.98
CA ALA A 71 11.98 -2.06 17.11
C ALA A 71 13.48 -2.06 17.44
N LYS A 72 14.34 -2.20 16.44
CA LYS A 72 15.80 -2.12 16.64
C LYS A 72 16.28 -0.74 17.10
N PHE A 73 15.63 0.34 16.66
CA PHE A 73 15.94 1.69 17.11
C PHE A 73 15.53 1.88 18.58
N ASP A 74 14.41 1.29 19.00
CA ASP A 74 13.91 1.35 20.37
C ASP A 74 14.76 0.55 21.36
N GLU A 75 15.45 -0.50 20.90
CA GLU A 75 16.42 -1.28 21.68
C GLU A 75 17.75 -0.53 21.92
N LEU A 76 17.99 0.59 21.22
CA LEU A 76 19.24 1.34 21.39
C LEU A 76 19.27 2.06 22.75
N PRO A 77 20.45 2.14 23.41
CA PRO A 77 20.64 3.00 24.57
C PRO A 77 20.25 4.46 24.27
N ASN A 78 19.64 5.15 25.23
CA ASN A 78 19.09 6.51 25.05
C ASN A 78 20.04 7.49 24.33
N ARG A 79 21.35 7.49 24.65
CA ARG A 79 22.33 8.35 23.97
C ARG A 79 22.50 8.02 22.49
N ARG A 80 22.54 6.71 22.13
CA ARG A 80 22.65 6.27 20.72
C ARG A 80 21.37 6.53 19.96
N ARG A 81 20.23 6.34 20.61
CA ARG A 81 18.92 6.66 20.04
C ARG A 81 18.82 8.14 19.73
N TRP A 82 19.13 9.00 20.68
CA TRP A 82 19.15 10.45 20.49
C TRP A 82 20.08 10.87 19.34
N MET A 83 21.29 10.30 19.28
CA MET A 83 22.22 10.59 18.19
C MET A 83 21.67 10.15 16.82
N LEU A 84 21.06 8.96 16.74
CA LEU A 84 20.43 8.47 15.51
C LEU A 84 19.31 9.41 15.06
N ASP A 85 18.43 9.83 15.96
CA ASP A 85 17.33 10.74 15.65
C ASP A 85 17.87 12.07 15.08
N ARG A 86 18.93 12.63 15.68
CA ARG A 86 19.60 13.85 15.17
C ARG A 86 20.22 13.66 13.78
N LEU A 87 20.81 12.49 13.51
CA LEU A 87 21.37 12.18 12.20
C LEU A 87 20.26 12.00 11.14
N ILE A 88 19.13 11.41 11.52
CA ILE A 88 17.95 11.32 10.67
C ILE A 88 17.40 12.72 10.35
N ASP A 89 17.25 13.59 11.35
CA ASP A 89 16.78 14.96 11.16
C ASP A 89 17.73 15.77 10.25
N LEU A 90 19.03 15.61 10.43
CA LEU A 90 20.02 16.23 9.56
C LEU A 90 19.91 15.69 8.12
N ASN A 91 19.77 14.38 7.96
CA ASN A 91 19.58 13.78 6.64
C ASN A 91 18.32 14.32 5.96
N LYS A 92 17.18 14.39 6.66
CA LYS A 92 15.94 15.01 6.17
C LYS A 92 16.16 16.42 5.65
N LEU A 93 16.83 17.25 6.43
CA LEU A 93 17.11 18.64 6.08
C LEU A 93 17.93 18.72 4.78
N LEU A 94 19.01 17.95 4.70
CA LEU A 94 19.94 17.97 3.57
C LEU A 94 19.39 17.31 2.31
N THR A 95 18.46 16.37 2.44
CA THR A 95 17.90 15.60 1.31
C THR A 95 16.46 16.00 0.96
N LYS A 96 15.88 17.00 1.62
CA LYS A 96 14.48 17.44 1.45
C LYS A 96 14.07 17.65 -0.01
N ARG A 97 14.93 18.29 -0.81
CA ARG A 97 14.66 18.58 -2.23
C ARG A 97 15.12 17.46 -3.17
N ARG A 98 16.12 16.70 -2.76
CA ARG A 98 16.71 15.65 -3.59
C ARG A 98 17.40 14.61 -2.72
N ALA A 99 17.00 13.35 -2.88
CA ALA A 99 17.67 12.24 -2.25
C ALA A 99 19.15 12.19 -2.65
N ASN A 100 20.02 11.99 -1.67
CA ASN A 100 21.45 11.78 -1.87
C ASN A 100 21.90 10.52 -1.12
N PRO A 101 21.79 9.33 -1.76
CA PRO A 101 22.15 8.07 -1.10
C PRO A 101 23.60 8.00 -0.62
N GLY A 102 24.52 8.75 -1.25
CA GLY A 102 25.93 8.82 -0.79
C GLY A 102 26.05 9.52 0.56
N LEU A 103 25.45 10.70 0.68
CA LEU A 103 25.39 11.45 1.93
C LEU A 103 24.66 10.67 3.03
N SER A 104 23.52 10.08 2.69
CA SER A 104 22.74 9.30 3.66
C SER A 104 23.50 8.08 4.17
N ARG A 105 24.28 7.41 3.32
CA ARG A 105 25.18 6.31 3.75
C ARG A 105 26.28 6.80 4.69
N MET A 106 26.78 8.01 4.51
CA MET A 106 27.78 8.60 5.39
C MET A 106 27.17 8.91 6.76
N LEU A 107 25.99 9.53 6.79
CA LEU A 107 25.30 9.91 8.03
C LEU A 107 24.69 8.71 8.77
N LEU A 108 24.02 7.82 8.02
CA LEU A 108 23.22 6.71 8.54
C LEU A 108 23.83 5.34 8.19
N GLY A 109 25.15 5.23 8.21
CA GLY A 109 25.92 4.06 7.74
C GLY A 109 25.50 2.74 8.40
N GLN A 110 25.11 2.74 9.66
CA GLN A 110 24.61 1.55 10.37
C GLN A 110 23.29 1.05 9.77
N VAL A 111 22.39 1.97 9.47
CA VAL A 111 21.09 1.65 8.84
C VAL A 111 21.32 1.10 7.42
N HIS A 112 22.17 1.76 6.63
CA HIS A 112 22.47 1.32 5.28
C HIS A 112 23.20 -0.03 5.24
N LYS A 113 24.06 -0.34 6.21
CA LYS A 113 24.71 -1.66 6.35
C LYS A 113 23.73 -2.79 6.57
N ALA A 114 22.60 -2.54 7.25
CA ALA A 114 21.54 -3.54 7.41
C ALA A 114 20.95 -4.00 6.07
N PHE A 115 21.04 -3.13 5.05
CA PHE A 115 20.64 -3.39 3.65
C PHE A 115 21.86 -3.57 2.74
N GLY A 116 22.96 -4.13 3.24
CA GLY A 116 24.18 -4.42 2.48
C GLY A 116 24.97 -3.20 2.02
N GLY A 117 24.58 -1.98 2.39
CA GLY A 117 25.31 -0.74 2.08
C GLY A 117 25.21 -0.25 0.62
N HIS A 118 24.56 -0.98 -0.26
CA HIS A 118 24.49 -0.69 -1.70
C HIS A 118 23.08 -0.34 -2.21
N LEU A 119 22.04 -0.55 -1.39
CA LEU A 119 20.67 -0.26 -1.77
C LEU A 119 20.50 1.23 -2.11
N ASN A 120 19.98 1.50 -3.30
CA ASN A 120 19.78 2.85 -3.82
C ASN A 120 18.33 3.25 -3.90
N THR A 121 17.46 2.32 -4.30
CA THR A 121 16.04 2.63 -4.53
C THR A 121 15.18 1.43 -4.18
N LEU A 122 14.11 1.68 -3.48
CA LEU A 122 13.00 0.75 -3.28
C LEU A 122 11.90 1.07 -4.30
N ILE A 123 11.29 0.05 -4.86
CA ILE A 123 10.15 0.19 -5.78
C ILE A 123 8.95 -0.45 -5.07
N VAL A 124 7.87 0.29 -4.93
CA VAL A 124 6.69 -0.15 -4.20
C VAL A 124 5.47 0.00 -5.07
N GLY A 125 4.58 -0.97 -5.04
CA GLY A 125 3.35 -0.93 -5.80
C GLY A 125 2.47 -2.14 -5.55
N GLY A 126 1.37 -2.21 -6.31
CA GLY A 126 0.45 -3.33 -6.26
C GLY A 126 -0.62 -3.24 -5.17
N ALA A 127 -0.50 -2.38 -4.17
CA ALA A 127 -1.52 -2.04 -3.19
C ALA A 127 -1.32 -0.60 -2.70
N PHE A 128 -2.25 -0.11 -1.89
CA PHE A 128 -2.11 1.19 -1.24
C PHE A 128 -0.86 1.21 -0.34
N SER A 129 -0.08 2.28 -0.45
CA SER A 129 1.13 2.51 0.33
C SER A 129 0.89 3.63 1.34
N ASP A 130 1.11 3.37 2.62
CA ASP A 130 1.03 4.40 3.65
C ASP A 130 2.09 5.50 3.41
N PRO A 131 1.67 6.77 3.24
CA PRO A 131 2.60 7.87 3.04
C PRO A 131 3.65 8.01 4.15
N LYS A 132 3.30 7.68 5.39
CA LYS A 132 4.23 7.75 6.53
C LYS A 132 5.35 6.71 6.41
N THR A 133 5.01 5.50 5.97
CA THR A 133 5.99 4.44 5.71
C THR A 133 6.92 4.82 4.56
N LEU A 134 6.38 5.37 3.46
CA LEU A 134 7.18 5.85 2.33
C LEU A 134 8.15 6.96 2.76
N GLN A 135 7.65 7.94 3.53
CA GLN A 135 8.45 9.05 4.06
C GLN A 135 9.52 8.56 5.03
N PHE A 136 9.22 7.58 5.88
CA PHE A 136 10.19 6.99 6.80
C PHE A 136 11.41 6.43 6.06
N PHE A 137 11.22 5.66 5.00
CA PHE A 137 12.34 5.14 4.21
C PHE A 137 13.08 6.23 3.46
N TYR A 138 12.38 7.23 2.92
CA TYR A 138 13.02 8.38 2.30
C TYR A 138 13.90 9.15 3.30
N ASP A 139 13.42 9.36 4.51
CA ASP A 139 14.13 10.02 5.61
C ASP A 139 15.40 9.28 6.04
N LEU A 140 15.40 7.94 5.90
CA LEU A 140 16.58 7.09 6.09
C LEU A 140 17.53 7.10 4.89
N GLY A 141 17.20 7.81 3.81
CA GLY A 141 18.02 7.92 2.61
C GLY A 141 17.79 6.82 1.57
N PHE A 142 16.65 6.13 1.64
CA PHE A 142 16.19 5.18 0.63
C PHE A 142 15.06 5.79 -0.19
N PRO A 143 15.33 6.35 -1.39
CA PRO A 143 14.28 6.79 -2.29
C PRO A 143 13.29 5.66 -2.59
N VAL A 144 12.01 5.95 -2.48
CA VAL A 144 10.94 4.99 -2.74
C VAL A 144 10.17 5.40 -3.98
N ALA A 145 10.30 4.65 -5.06
CA ALA A 145 9.46 4.78 -6.24
C ALA A 145 8.13 4.07 -5.96
N ASN A 146 7.10 4.84 -5.65
CA ASN A 146 5.74 4.35 -5.43
C ASN A 146 4.95 4.45 -6.72
N GLY A 147 4.56 3.31 -7.29
CA GLY A 147 3.84 3.21 -8.55
C GLY A 147 2.40 2.74 -8.38
N TYR A 148 1.53 3.27 -9.24
CA TYR A 148 0.17 2.80 -9.41
C TYR A 148 0.01 2.16 -10.78
N GLY A 149 -0.72 1.08 -10.82
CA GLY A 149 -1.11 0.40 -12.04
C GLY A 149 -1.79 -0.94 -11.81
N LEU A 150 -2.16 -1.58 -12.88
CA LEU A 150 -2.86 -2.85 -12.92
C LEU A 150 -2.35 -3.72 -14.07
N THR A 151 -2.67 -4.99 -14.03
CA THR A 151 -2.23 -5.98 -15.04
C THR A 151 -2.73 -5.59 -16.43
N GLU A 152 -3.95 -5.09 -16.52
CA GLU A 152 -4.63 -4.62 -17.74
C GLU A 152 -3.94 -3.40 -18.38
N ALA A 153 -3.07 -2.71 -17.63
CA ALA A 153 -2.27 -1.59 -18.13
C ALA A 153 -0.76 -1.88 -18.03
N CYS A 154 -0.34 -3.13 -18.21
CA CYS A 154 1.06 -3.56 -18.22
C CYS A 154 1.86 -3.06 -17.00
N THR A 155 1.26 -3.12 -15.82
CA THR A 155 1.82 -2.86 -14.49
C THR A 155 1.82 -1.40 -14.06
N ALA A 156 2.36 -0.46 -14.85
CA ALA A 156 2.58 0.90 -14.38
C ALA A 156 1.82 1.94 -15.23
N ILE A 157 1.04 2.76 -14.56
CA ILE A 157 0.30 3.90 -15.11
C ILE A 157 0.96 5.19 -14.66
N THR A 158 1.23 5.29 -13.34
CA THR A 158 1.90 6.45 -12.75
C THR A 158 3.02 6.03 -11.81
N VAL A 159 3.98 6.91 -11.57
CA VAL A 159 5.04 6.76 -10.57
C VAL A 159 5.25 8.11 -9.87
N ASN A 160 5.41 8.09 -8.55
CA ASN A 160 5.60 9.30 -7.78
C ASN A 160 6.92 10.00 -8.11
N ASN A 161 6.94 11.30 -7.85
CA ASN A 161 8.16 12.07 -8.01
C ASN A 161 9.17 11.72 -6.92
N LEU A 162 10.41 11.49 -7.35
CA LEU A 162 11.56 11.36 -6.44
C LEU A 162 12.30 12.69 -6.24
N ARG A 163 11.90 13.74 -6.98
CA ARG A 163 12.56 15.07 -6.97
C ARG A 163 11.57 16.18 -7.32
N PRO A 164 10.99 16.89 -6.34
CA PRO A 164 10.97 16.56 -4.90
C PRO A 164 10.22 15.27 -4.65
N PHE A 165 10.53 14.59 -3.56
CA PHE A 165 9.82 13.38 -3.17
C PHE A 165 8.42 13.72 -2.66
N ARG A 166 7.44 12.96 -3.12
CA ARG A 166 6.03 13.06 -2.72
C ARG A 166 5.55 11.68 -2.27
N ALA A 167 5.34 11.51 -0.99
CA ALA A 167 4.86 10.26 -0.40
C ALA A 167 3.33 10.12 -0.47
N ASP A 168 2.63 11.23 -0.58
CA ASP A 168 1.17 11.38 -0.51
C ASP A 168 0.45 11.11 -1.84
N THR A 169 1.21 10.83 -2.91
CA THR A 169 0.66 10.59 -4.25
C THR A 169 1.26 9.34 -4.89
N VAL A 170 0.59 8.83 -5.91
CA VAL A 170 1.16 7.81 -6.80
C VAL A 170 1.79 8.44 -8.05
N GLY A 171 1.93 9.75 -8.07
CA GLY A 171 2.69 10.52 -9.04
C GLY A 171 1.93 10.89 -10.31
N LYS A 172 2.71 11.12 -11.37
CA LYS A 172 2.20 11.55 -12.68
C LYS A 172 2.15 10.39 -13.66
N PRO A 173 1.27 10.48 -14.68
CA PRO A 173 1.25 9.50 -15.76
C PRO A 173 2.63 9.32 -16.40
N LEU A 174 2.95 8.07 -16.73
CA LEU A 174 4.17 7.75 -17.46
C LEU A 174 4.13 8.31 -18.89
N PRO A 175 5.27 8.57 -19.53
CA PRO A 175 5.30 9.02 -20.91
C PRO A 175 4.52 8.11 -21.84
N GLY A 176 3.58 8.69 -22.62
CA GLY A 176 2.71 7.96 -23.54
C GLY A 176 1.50 7.28 -22.89
N VAL A 177 1.25 7.54 -21.60
CA VAL A 177 0.05 7.13 -20.86
C VAL A 177 -0.80 8.36 -20.58
N GLU A 178 -2.06 8.31 -20.96
CA GLU A 178 -3.06 9.33 -20.62
C GLU A 178 -3.95 8.80 -19.49
N VAL A 179 -4.26 9.69 -18.54
CA VAL A 179 -5.13 9.37 -17.40
C VAL A 179 -6.21 10.44 -17.28
N ARG A 180 -7.45 10.02 -17.10
CA ARG A 180 -8.60 10.90 -16.84
C ARG A 180 -9.32 10.46 -15.58
N VAL A 181 -10.00 11.40 -14.95
CA VAL A 181 -10.95 11.15 -13.86
C VAL A 181 -12.35 11.36 -14.43
N LEU A 182 -13.14 10.30 -14.43
CA LEU A 182 -14.49 10.29 -14.98
C LEU A 182 -15.52 10.55 -13.87
N ASN A 183 -16.54 11.35 -14.20
CA ASN A 183 -17.66 11.66 -13.33
C ASN A 183 -17.23 12.08 -11.92
N PRO A 184 -16.35 13.10 -11.78
CA PRO A 184 -15.86 13.53 -10.48
C PRO A 184 -17.00 14.10 -9.62
N ASN A 185 -16.97 13.80 -8.32
CA ASN A 185 -17.83 14.42 -7.33
C ASN A 185 -17.35 15.85 -6.97
N ASP A 186 -18.00 16.50 -5.99
CA ASP A 186 -17.64 17.85 -5.53
C ASP A 186 -16.21 17.97 -4.99
N GLU A 187 -15.61 16.87 -4.57
CA GLU A 187 -14.22 16.79 -4.11
C GLU A 187 -13.24 16.48 -5.26
N GLY A 188 -13.72 16.36 -6.49
CA GLY A 188 -12.93 16.01 -7.67
C GLY A 188 -12.59 14.52 -7.79
N VAL A 189 -13.11 13.69 -6.91
CA VAL A 189 -12.88 12.24 -6.91
C VAL A 189 -13.82 11.54 -7.88
N GLY A 190 -13.27 10.80 -8.82
CA GLY A 190 -14.03 10.01 -9.79
C GLY A 190 -13.28 8.75 -10.21
N GLU A 191 -13.85 7.99 -11.15
CA GLU A 191 -13.23 6.78 -11.66
C GLU A 191 -12.04 7.11 -12.55
N ILE A 192 -10.91 6.45 -12.30
CA ILE A 192 -9.70 6.59 -13.10
C ILE A 192 -9.85 5.80 -14.39
N ALA A 193 -9.71 6.49 -15.52
CA ALA A 193 -9.64 5.88 -16.84
C ALA A 193 -8.26 6.10 -17.46
N VAL A 194 -7.77 5.10 -18.16
CA VAL A 194 -6.41 5.07 -18.72
C VAL A 194 -6.44 4.76 -20.21
N HIS A 195 -5.66 5.51 -20.99
CA HIS A 195 -5.44 5.27 -22.40
C HIS A 195 -3.93 5.25 -22.70
N GLY A 196 -3.49 4.36 -23.57
CA GLY A 196 -2.08 4.27 -23.97
C GLY A 196 -1.72 2.92 -24.56
N LYS A 197 -0.51 2.83 -25.09
CA LYS A 197 0.02 1.58 -25.69
C LYS A 197 0.26 0.48 -24.66
N ASN A 198 0.25 0.80 -23.38
CA ASN A 198 0.38 -0.12 -22.26
C ASN A 198 -0.95 -0.78 -21.87
N VAL A 199 -2.09 -0.30 -22.39
CA VAL A 199 -3.40 -0.90 -22.12
C VAL A 199 -3.56 -2.18 -22.94
N MET A 200 -4.10 -3.22 -22.31
CA MET A 200 -4.43 -4.48 -22.98
C MET A 200 -5.44 -4.27 -24.12
N SER A 201 -5.45 -5.16 -25.09
CA SER A 201 -6.44 -5.13 -26.18
C SER A 201 -7.81 -5.70 -25.75
N HIS A 202 -7.81 -6.79 -24.98
CA HIS A 202 -9.02 -7.48 -24.53
C HIS A 202 -8.71 -8.52 -23.44
N TYR A 203 -9.72 -8.99 -22.73
CA TYR A 203 -9.66 -10.20 -21.92
C TYR A 203 -9.81 -11.42 -22.82
N LEU A 204 -9.01 -12.46 -22.55
CA LEU A 204 -9.07 -13.70 -23.31
C LEU A 204 -10.42 -14.40 -23.09
N ASP A 205 -11.08 -14.75 -24.20
CA ASP A 205 -12.37 -15.46 -24.22
C ASP A 205 -13.52 -14.77 -23.44
N ASP A 206 -13.38 -13.46 -23.15
CA ASP A 206 -14.40 -12.68 -22.45
C ASP A 206 -14.67 -11.32 -23.13
N PRO A 207 -15.40 -11.32 -24.25
CA PRO A 207 -15.70 -10.09 -24.99
C PRO A 207 -16.68 -9.17 -24.24
N GLU A 208 -17.57 -9.72 -23.40
CA GLU A 208 -18.52 -8.95 -22.62
C GLU A 208 -17.78 -8.11 -21.56
N LEU A 209 -16.95 -8.74 -20.74
CA LEU A 209 -16.13 -8.04 -19.77
C LEU A 209 -15.17 -7.04 -20.44
N THR A 210 -14.65 -7.37 -21.63
CA THR A 210 -13.82 -6.46 -22.40
C THR A 210 -14.57 -5.19 -22.79
N ALA A 211 -15.81 -5.33 -23.29
CA ALA A 211 -16.64 -4.20 -23.70
C ALA A 211 -17.06 -3.31 -22.49
N GLU A 212 -17.27 -3.92 -21.32
CA GLU A 212 -17.54 -3.18 -20.08
C GLU A 212 -16.30 -2.44 -19.54
N THR A 213 -15.12 -3.01 -19.75
CA THR A 213 -13.87 -2.50 -19.16
C THR A 213 -13.15 -1.51 -20.08
N ILE A 214 -13.23 -1.71 -21.40
CA ILE A 214 -12.60 -0.82 -22.40
C ILE A 214 -13.71 -0.12 -23.19
N VAL A 215 -13.93 1.15 -22.86
CA VAL A 215 -14.97 1.99 -23.49
C VAL A 215 -14.30 3.10 -24.27
N ASP A 216 -14.60 3.22 -25.55
CA ASP A 216 -14.03 4.23 -26.46
C ASP A 216 -12.49 4.30 -26.41
N GLY A 217 -11.82 3.17 -26.23
CA GLY A 217 -10.36 3.05 -26.13
C GLY A 217 -9.79 3.41 -24.76
N TRP A 218 -10.64 3.70 -23.77
CA TRP A 218 -10.26 3.96 -22.39
C TRP A 218 -10.50 2.75 -21.51
N LEU A 219 -9.47 2.33 -20.79
CA LEU A 219 -9.56 1.32 -19.74
C LEU A 219 -10.17 1.93 -18.49
N LEU A 220 -11.35 1.48 -18.10
CA LEU A 220 -11.98 1.81 -16.82
C LEU A 220 -11.35 0.97 -15.72
N THR A 221 -10.59 1.60 -14.82
CA THR A 221 -9.77 0.84 -13.86
C THR A 221 -10.55 0.31 -12.66
N GLY A 222 -11.75 0.85 -12.41
CA GLY A 222 -12.49 0.62 -11.19
C GLY A 222 -11.84 1.21 -9.94
N ASP A 223 -10.71 1.90 -10.08
CA ASP A 223 -10.09 2.67 -9.00
C ASP A 223 -10.60 4.11 -9.01
N LEU A 224 -10.73 4.71 -7.84
CA LEU A 224 -11.19 6.08 -7.63
C LEU A 224 -10.04 6.96 -7.19
N GLY A 225 -10.03 8.21 -7.67
CA GLY A 225 -8.99 9.16 -7.30
C GLY A 225 -9.22 10.53 -7.91
N HIS A 226 -8.28 11.42 -7.67
CA HIS A 226 -8.29 12.78 -8.22
C HIS A 226 -6.85 13.24 -8.51
N PHE A 227 -6.71 14.27 -9.32
CA PHE A 227 -5.45 14.97 -9.51
C PHE A 227 -5.35 16.17 -8.57
N ASP A 228 -4.18 16.33 -7.94
CA ASP A 228 -3.87 17.55 -7.23
C ASP A 228 -3.55 18.72 -8.19
N THR A 229 -3.34 19.92 -7.65
CA THR A 229 -3.04 21.12 -8.42
C THR A 229 -1.74 21.04 -9.22
N ASP A 230 -0.83 20.17 -8.85
CA ASP A 230 0.45 19.94 -9.53
C ASP A 230 0.36 18.81 -10.58
N GLY A 231 -0.81 18.18 -10.73
CA GLY A 231 -1.09 17.11 -11.67
C GLY A 231 -0.56 15.74 -11.20
N HIS A 232 -0.46 15.52 -9.89
CA HIS A 232 -0.17 14.22 -9.32
C HIS A 232 -1.47 13.50 -8.98
N LEU A 233 -1.54 12.22 -9.29
CA LEU A 233 -2.68 11.36 -8.98
C LEU A 233 -2.65 10.93 -7.51
N GLN A 234 -3.77 11.11 -6.83
CA GLN A 234 -4.05 10.58 -5.49
C GLN A 234 -5.17 9.56 -5.59
N LEU A 235 -4.95 8.37 -5.03
CA LEU A 235 -5.95 7.31 -5.00
C LEU A 235 -6.82 7.46 -3.76
N SER A 236 -8.12 7.27 -3.92
CA SER A 236 -9.10 7.33 -2.83
C SER A 236 -9.62 5.95 -2.44
N GLY A 237 -9.71 5.00 -3.40
CA GLY A 237 -10.21 3.65 -3.12
C GLY A 237 -10.65 2.92 -4.38
N ARG A 238 -11.46 1.87 -4.19
CA ARG A 238 -12.05 1.10 -5.28
C ARG A 238 -13.55 1.35 -5.39
N LYS A 239 -14.05 1.55 -6.60
CA LYS A 239 -15.47 1.77 -6.90
C LYS A 239 -16.36 0.68 -6.29
N LYS A 240 -15.96 -0.58 -6.43
CA LYS A 240 -16.69 -1.74 -5.87
C LYS A 240 -16.65 -1.86 -4.35
N ASN A 241 -15.70 -1.18 -3.69
CA ASN A 241 -15.56 -1.16 -2.23
C ASN A 241 -16.22 0.09 -1.63
N MET A 242 -16.58 1.07 -2.46
CA MET A 242 -17.19 2.32 -2.02
C MET A 242 -18.54 2.04 -1.34
N ILE A 243 -18.72 2.60 -0.17
CA ILE A 243 -19.95 2.55 0.61
C ILE A 243 -20.65 3.88 0.43
N VAL A 244 -21.89 3.86 -0.03
CA VAL A 244 -22.71 5.07 -0.14
C VAL A 244 -23.62 5.12 1.08
N THR A 245 -23.47 6.17 1.89
CA THR A 245 -24.35 6.39 3.05
C THR A 245 -25.75 6.83 2.61
N GLU A 246 -26.73 6.71 3.49
CA GLU A 246 -28.10 7.21 3.26
C GLU A 246 -28.13 8.72 2.93
N GLY A 247 -27.19 9.49 3.46
CA GLY A 247 -26.99 10.91 3.14
C GLY A 247 -26.25 11.17 1.82
N GLY A 248 -26.03 10.15 0.98
CA GLY A 248 -25.37 10.27 -0.32
C GLY A 248 -23.85 10.51 -0.25
N LYS A 249 -23.23 10.37 0.93
CA LYS A 249 -21.78 10.53 1.07
C LYS A 249 -21.06 9.23 0.72
N ASN A 250 -20.00 9.36 -0.04
CA ASN A 250 -19.10 8.24 -0.39
C ASN A 250 -18.11 8.00 0.73
N ILE A 251 -18.02 6.77 1.20
CA ILE A 251 -17.04 6.29 2.17
C ILE A 251 -16.15 5.27 1.47
N TYR A 252 -14.86 5.48 1.58
CA TYR A 252 -13.85 4.54 1.11
C TYR A 252 -13.28 3.80 2.33
N PRO A 253 -13.50 2.48 2.45
CA PRO A 253 -13.00 1.71 3.59
C PRO A 253 -11.49 1.85 3.80
N GLU A 254 -10.76 2.01 2.72
CA GLU A 254 -9.31 2.19 2.71
C GLU A 254 -8.88 3.46 3.47
N ASP A 255 -9.64 4.56 3.37
CA ASP A 255 -9.38 5.79 4.13
C ASP A 255 -9.53 5.58 5.64
N ILE A 256 -10.54 4.79 6.02
CA ILE A 256 -10.80 4.45 7.42
C ILE A 256 -9.69 3.56 7.94
N GLU A 257 -9.31 2.54 7.16
CA GLU A 257 -8.24 1.59 7.50
C GLU A 257 -6.91 2.29 7.72
N MET A 258 -6.62 3.38 6.99
CA MET A 258 -5.43 4.21 7.23
C MET A 258 -5.39 4.82 8.63
N VAL A 259 -6.53 5.22 9.19
CA VAL A 259 -6.58 5.80 10.53
C VAL A 259 -6.35 4.74 11.61
N PHE A 260 -6.79 3.51 11.34
CA PHE A 260 -6.55 2.36 12.22
C PHE A 260 -5.18 1.72 12.04
N ASP A 261 -4.40 2.19 11.06
CA ASP A 261 -3.08 1.63 10.83
C ASP A 261 -2.16 1.73 12.06
N GLY A 262 -1.45 0.63 12.36
CA GLY A 262 -0.64 0.51 13.58
C GLY A 262 -1.42 0.09 14.83
N LEU A 263 -2.69 -0.33 14.72
CA LEU A 263 -3.32 -1.09 15.79
C LEU A 263 -2.47 -2.32 16.13
N PRO A 264 -2.29 -2.64 17.43
CA PRO A 264 -1.54 -3.81 17.86
C PRO A 264 -2.37 -5.10 17.69
N VAL A 265 -2.74 -5.40 16.45
CA VAL A 265 -3.46 -6.61 16.04
C VAL A 265 -2.78 -7.21 14.83
N LYS A 266 -3.03 -8.50 14.59
CA LYS A 266 -2.43 -9.19 13.45
C LYS A 266 -2.86 -8.58 12.11
N GLU A 267 -4.16 -8.37 11.94
CA GLU A 267 -4.75 -7.77 10.74
C GLU A 267 -6.17 -7.24 11.02
N PHE A 268 -6.65 -6.36 10.16
CA PHE A 268 -8.00 -5.84 10.24
C PHE A 268 -8.54 -5.46 8.85
N CYS A 269 -9.87 -5.33 8.74
CA CYS A 269 -10.56 -4.91 7.53
C CYS A 269 -11.88 -4.23 7.91
N VAL A 270 -12.21 -3.11 7.25
CA VAL A 270 -13.43 -2.35 7.52
C VAL A 270 -14.52 -2.72 6.51
N PHE A 271 -15.72 -2.92 6.99
CA PHE A 271 -16.91 -3.27 6.20
C PHE A 271 -18.12 -2.42 6.58
N ALA A 272 -19.03 -2.27 5.62
CA ALA A 272 -20.41 -1.95 5.92
C ALA A 272 -21.16 -3.23 6.32
N ALA A 273 -21.96 -3.18 7.35
CA ALA A 273 -22.69 -4.36 7.81
C ALA A 273 -23.64 -4.92 6.72
N ASN A 274 -24.28 -4.05 5.95
CA ASN A 274 -25.17 -4.46 4.86
C ASN A 274 -24.43 -5.08 3.65
N TYR A 275 -23.13 -4.84 3.51
CA TYR A 275 -22.30 -5.51 2.50
C TYR A 275 -22.03 -6.98 2.86
N VAL A 276 -21.89 -7.28 4.15
CA VAL A 276 -21.63 -8.64 4.66
C VAL A 276 -22.95 -9.39 4.89
N TRP A 277 -23.95 -8.73 5.46
CA TRP A 277 -25.29 -9.28 5.71
C TRP A 277 -26.35 -8.39 5.03
N PRO A 278 -26.63 -8.63 3.73
CA PRO A 278 -27.62 -7.84 3.01
C PRO A 278 -28.99 -7.92 3.67
N ASP A 279 -29.48 -6.81 4.21
CA ASP A 279 -30.83 -6.67 4.74
C ASP A 279 -31.60 -5.67 3.87
N LYS A 280 -32.82 -6.04 3.50
CA LYS A 280 -33.73 -5.16 2.73
C LYS A 280 -34.39 -4.07 3.60
N ARG A 281 -34.21 -4.12 4.91
CA ARG A 281 -34.72 -3.10 5.83
C ARG A 281 -33.72 -1.94 5.87
N ILE A 282 -34.12 -0.83 5.28
CA ILE A 282 -33.42 0.44 5.31
C ILE A 282 -33.34 0.88 6.78
N GLY A 283 -32.19 0.76 7.34
CA GLY A 283 -31.82 1.22 8.67
C GLY A 283 -30.33 1.46 8.71
N ASN A 284 -29.89 2.45 9.44
CA ASN A 284 -28.53 2.99 9.55
C ASN A 284 -27.43 2.01 9.15
N GLU A 285 -26.75 2.31 8.04
CA GLU A 285 -25.61 1.52 7.62
C GLU A 285 -24.49 1.61 8.66
N THR A 286 -24.26 0.53 9.39
CA THR A 286 -23.24 0.49 10.43
C THR A 286 -21.94 0.03 9.83
N LEU A 287 -20.90 0.87 9.92
CA LEU A 287 -19.53 0.45 9.63
C LEU A 287 -19.00 -0.38 10.80
N PHE A 288 -18.30 -1.46 10.50
CA PHE A 288 -17.62 -2.24 11.52
C PHE A 288 -16.21 -2.63 11.06
N ILE A 289 -15.35 -2.89 12.03
CA ILE A 289 -13.99 -3.37 11.78
C ILE A 289 -13.89 -4.84 12.19
N ALA A 290 -13.55 -5.70 11.23
CA ALA A 290 -13.17 -7.08 11.52
C ALA A 290 -11.71 -7.08 11.98
N LEU A 291 -11.45 -7.62 13.17
CA LEU A 291 -10.14 -7.66 13.81
C LEU A 291 -9.68 -9.11 13.95
N ARG A 292 -8.48 -9.38 13.54
CA ARG A 292 -7.79 -10.62 13.86
C ARG A 292 -6.66 -10.34 14.83
N LEU A 293 -6.70 -10.99 15.97
CA LEU A 293 -5.69 -10.83 17.03
C LEU A 293 -4.47 -11.70 16.75
N ASP A 294 -3.33 -11.37 17.35
CA ASP A 294 -2.18 -12.24 17.36
C ASP A 294 -2.43 -13.48 18.21
N PRO A 295 -1.75 -14.61 17.93
CA PRO A 295 -1.90 -15.83 18.73
C PRO A 295 -1.65 -15.57 20.21
N GLY A 296 -2.64 -15.89 21.06
CA GLY A 296 -2.58 -15.66 22.50
C GLY A 296 -2.91 -14.23 22.97
N GLN A 297 -3.13 -13.30 22.06
CA GLN A 297 -3.61 -11.95 22.38
C GLN A 297 -5.09 -11.99 22.76
N ARG A 298 -5.48 -11.16 23.71
CA ARG A 298 -6.89 -10.91 24.08
C ARG A 298 -7.29 -9.51 23.69
N PHE A 299 -8.55 -9.34 23.37
CA PHE A 299 -9.14 -8.02 23.19
C PHE A 299 -9.38 -7.44 24.61
N ASP A 300 -8.58 -6.45 24.98
CA ASP A 300 -8.55 -5.82 26.31
C ASP A 300 -8.90 -4.33 26.24
N ASP A 301 -9.00 -3.70 27.40
CA ASP A 301 -9.30 -2.27 27.51
C ASP A 301 -8.26 -1.37 26.84
N VAL A 302 -7.00 -1.82 26.75
CA VAL A 302 -5.93 -1.05 26.11
C VAL A 302 -6.17 -1.00 24.60
N LEU A 303 -6.47 -2.13 24.00
CA LEU A 303 -6.81 -2.21 22.57
C LEU A 303 -8.10 -1.47 22.26
N MET A 304 -9.12 -1.60 23.11
CA MET A 304 -10.37 -0.87 23.00
C MET A 304 -10.16 0.65 23.03
N ASN A 305 -9.33 1.14 23.97
CA ASN A 305 -9.02 2.55 24.09
C ASN A 305 -8.25 3.08 22.86
N ASP A 306 -7.28 2.34 22.32
CA ASP A 306 -6.56 2.73 21.11
C ASP A 306 -7.51 2.76 19.90
N LEU A 307 -8.37 1.74 19.75
CA LEU A 307 -9.38 1.68 18.70
C LEU A 307 -10.32 2.90 18.75
N ASN A 308 -10.85 3.21 19.93
CA ASN A 308 -11.69 4.38 20.15
C ASN A 308 -10.97 5.72 19.90
N ALA A 309 -9.73 5.85 20.35
CA ALA A 309 -8.95 7.06 20.14
C ALA A 309 -8.69 7.34 18.65
N ARG A 310 -8.49 6.29 17.85
CA ARG A 310 -8.35 6.39 16.40
C ARG A 310 -9.68 6.69 15.73
N ASN A 311 -10.77 6.01 16.13
CA ASN A 311 -12.10 6.21 15.60
C ASN A 311 -12.58 7.67 15.76
N ARG A 312 -12.25 8.33 16.87
CA ARG A 312 -12.57 9.74 17.10
C ARG A 312 -11.85 10.73 16.16
N ARG A 313 -10.81 10.30 15.44
CA ARG A 313 -10.11 11.11 14.43
C ARG A 313 -10.86 11.16 13.11
N LEU A 314 -11.77 10.23 12.90
CA LEU A 314 -12.62 10.16 11.72
C LEU A 314 -13.76 11.17 11.82
N ALA A 315 -14.18 11.70 10.66
CA ALA A 315 -15.44 12.43 10.57
C ALA A 315 -16.60 11.52 10.99
N ASP A 316 -17.65 12.09 11.57
CA ASP A 316 -18.75 11.33 12.19
C ASP A 316 -19.34 10.27 11.26
N TYR A 317 -19.54 10.60 9.99
CA TYR A 317 -20.11 9.68 8.99
C TYR A 317 -19.16 8.56 8.54
N LYS A 318 -17.86 8.65 8.88
CA LYS A 318 -16.84 7.62 8.62
C LYS A 318 -16.52 6.78 9.86
N ARG A 319 -17.12 7.10 11.02
CA ARG A 319 -16.83 6.37 12.26
C ARG A 319 -17.35 4.95 12.19
N VAL A 320 -16.54 4.06 12.71
CA VAL A 320 -16.88 2.65 12.88
C VAL A 320 -17.74 2.52 14.12
N GLY A 321 -18.93 1.94 13.99
CA GLY A 321 -19.90 1.78 15.08
C GLY A 321 -19.69 0.50 15.90
N GLY A 322 -18.85 -0.42 15.42
CA GLY A 322 -18.62 -1.69 16.11
C GLY A 322 -17.39 -2.45 15.60
N TYR A 323 -17.08 -3.53 16.29
CA TYR A 323 -16.00 -4.43 15.91
C TYR A 323 -16.42 -5.90 15.97
N LEU A 324 -15.77 -6.74 15.18
CA LEU A 324 -15.94 -8.19 15.16
C LEU A 324 -14.58 -8.86 15.32
N ILE A 325 -14.43 -9.74 16.30
CA ILE A 325 -13.23 -10.57 16.41
C ILE A 325 -13.38 -11.77 15.47
N TRP A 326 -12.40 -11.92 14.56
CA TRP A 326 -12.38 -12.97 13.57
C TRP A 326 -11.16 -13.86 13.76
N GLU A 327 -11.38 -15.16 13.95
CA GLU A 327 -10.30 -16.08 14.32
C GLU A 327 -9.55 -16.66 13.12
N LYS A 328 -10.25 -16.80 11.98
CA LYS A 328 -9.66 -17.38 10.77
C LYS A 328 -8.68 -16.45 10.08
N ASP A 329 -7.78 -17.01 9.26
CA ASP A 329 -6.90 -16.25 8.38
C ASP A 329 -7.72 -15.43 7.37
N PHE A 330 -7.31 -14.18 7.12
CA PHE A 330 -7.91 -13.39 6.06
C PHE A 330 -7.44 -13.94 4.70
N PRO A 331 -8.37 -14.21 3.76
CA PRO A 331 -8.00 -14.70 2.44
C PRO A 331 -7.18 -13.65 1.69
N ARG A 332 -6.12 -14.11 1.02
CA ARG A 332 -5.16 -13.22 0.35
C ARG A 332 -4.84 -13.66 -1.07
N THR A 333 -4.50 -12.68 -1.88
CA THR A 333 -3.88 -12.91 -3.19
C THR A 333 -2.43 -13.37 -3.02
N ALA A 334 -1.81 -13.87 -4.11
CA ALA A 334 -0.39 -14.19 -4.13
C ALA A 334 0.51 -12.98 -3.80
N SER A 335 0.02 -11.76 -4.03
CA SER A 335 0.68 -10.50 -3.65
C SER A 335 0.32 -10.01 -2.24
N LEU A 336 -0.23 -10.89 -1.39
CA LEU A 336 -0.57 -10.65 0.01
C LEU A 336 -1.71 -9.63 0.26
N LYS A 337 -2.46 -9.22 -0.76
CA LYS A 337 -3.65 -8.37 -0.58
C LYS A 337 -4.80 -9.15 0.03
N ILE A 338 -5.54 -8.53 0.94
CA ILE A 338 -6.78 -9.11 1.47
C ILE A 338 -7.82 -9.16 0.35
N LYS A 339 -8.40 -10.34 0.14
CA LYS A 339 -9.53 -10.54 -0.76
C LYS A 339 -10.82 -10.17 -0.02
N ARG A 340 -11.14 -8.87 -0.01
CA ARG A 340 -12.24 -8.30 0.77
C ARG A 340 -13.59 -9.01 0.53
N THR A 341 -13.90 -9.33 -0.72
CA THR A 341 -15.16 -10.00 -1.08
C THR A 341 -15.23 -11.41 -0.51
N GLU A 342 -14.14 -12.19 -0.62
CA GLU A 342 -14.07 -13.55 -0.05
C GLU A 342 -14.15 -13.50 1.48
N LEU A 343 -13.48 -12.52 2.11
CA LEU A 343 -13.54 -12.33 3.56
C LEU A 343 -14.97 -11.96 4.01
N ALA A 344 -15.63 -11.06 3.29
CA ALA A 344 -17.00 -10.70 3.60
C ALA A 344 -17.97 -11.89 3.50
N GLN A 345 -17.81 -12.72 2.46
CA GLN A 345 -18.59 -13.95 2.30
C GLN A 345 -18.31 -14.95 3.42
N ASP A 346 -17.05 -15.16 3.80
CA ASP A 346 -16.70 -16.08 4.89
C ASP A 346 -17.25 -15.59 6.23
N ILE A 347 -17.20 -14.28 6.50
CA ILE A 347 -17.81 -13.67 7.70
C ILE A 347 -19.34 -13.85 7.67
N GLY A 348 -19.99 -13.54 6.55
CA GLY A 348 -21.45 -13.64 6.40
C GLY A 348 -21.99 -15.06 6.56
N LEU A 349 -21.18 -16.08 6.21
CA LEU A 349 -21.56 -17.50 6.35
C LEU A 349 -21.29 -18.05 7.75
N ASN A 350 -20.34 -17.50 8.50
CA ASN A 350 -19.86 -18.11 9.76
C ASN A 350 -20.06 -17.21 11.00
N ALA A 351 -20.53 -15.98 10.84
CA ALA A 351 -20.85 -15.10 11.95
C ALA A 351 -22.21 -14.44 11.73
N ASP A 352 -22.94 -14.19 12.81
CA ASP A 352 -24.18 -13.42 12.79
C ASP A 352 -23.84 -11.92 12.92
N ARG A 353 -24.70 -11.07 12.33
CA ARG A 353 -24.61 -9.60 12.50
C ARG A 353 -24.64 -9.18 13.97
N ALA A 354 -25.35 -9.94 14.81
CA ALA A 354 -25.40 -9.73 16.26
C ALA A 354 -24.06 -9.93 16.98
N ALA A 355 -23.07 -10.56 16.32
CA ALA A 355 -21.71 -10.71 16.86
C ALA A 355 -20.88 -9.43 16.79
N ILE A 356 -21.36 -8.39 16.11
CA ILE A 356 -20.71 -7.07 16.13
C ILE A 356 -20.92 -6.45 17.51
N ALA A 357 -19.81 -6.33 18.26
CA ALA A 357 -19.80 -5.60 19.52
C ALA A 357 -19.74 -4.08 19.25
N SER A 358 -20.44 -3.28 20.07
CA SER A 358 -20.41 -1.81 19.95
C SER A 358 -19.04 -1.22 20.34
N LEU A 359 -18.64 -0.14 19.67
CA LEU A 359 -17.47 0.68 19.96
C LEU A 359 -17.87 1.88 20.80
#